data_b2c006b1c85cd1363d892fd9976a1d88
#
_entry.id   b2c006b1c85cd1363d892fd9976a1d88
#
_cell.length_a   1.000
_cell.length_b   1.000
_cell.length_c   1.000
_cell.angle_alpha   90.00
_cell.angle_beta   90.00
_cell.angle_gamma   90.00
#
_symmetry.space_group_name_H-M   'P 1'
#
loop_
_entity.id
_entity.type
_entity.pdbx_description
1 polymer ?
#
loop_
_entity_poly.entity_id
_entity_poly.type
_entity_poly.pdbx_seq_one_letter_code
_entity_poly.pdbx_strand_id
1 'polypeptide(L)'
;MIESHINPSEALSDKEQQLPTNELKKLLSNLILRENNISDDDVAVSLKGLRSEIDSLDLDLIEILIKRMTIAQKIGLKKKDNGITILQPERWEYILKDRVLNGKKGGLSNEFLILLLRAIHQESINIQTDIMNRNL
;
A
#
# COMPACT_ATOMS: atom_id res chain seq x y z
N MET A 1 -16.17 10.38 23.65
CA MET A 1 -17.37 10.54 24.51
C MET A 1 -18.38 11.32 23.68
N ILE A 2 -19.67 10.93 23.67
CA ILE A 2 -20.74 11.67 23.01
C ILE A 2 -21.66 12.17 24.12
N GLU A 3 -21.93 13.47 24.13
CA GLU A 3 -22.84 14.09 25.08
C GLU A 3 -24.18 14.37 24.43
N SER A 4 -25.25 14.15 25.12
CA SER A 4 -26.61 14.32 24.60
C SER A 4 -27.50 14.99 25.64
N HIS A 5 -28.31 15.92 25.20
CA HIS A 5 -29.30 16.62 26.04
C HIS A 5 -30.65 16.67 25.29
N ILE A 6 -31.76 16.62 26.06
CA ILE A 6 -33.10 16.64 25.51
C ILE A 6 -33.38 17.97 24.76
N ASN A 7 -32.81 19.05 25.26
CA ASN A 7 -32.81 20.37 24.62
C ASN A 7 -31.41 20.99 24.73
N PRO A 8 -30.51 20.81 23.76
CA PRO A 8 -29.12 21.29 23.84
C PRO A 8 -28.97 22.79 24.15
N SER A 9 -29.92 23.62 23.71
CA SER A 9 -29.90 25.06 23.98
C SER A 9 -30.04 25.43 25.45
N GLU A 10 -30.56 24.51 26.26
CA GLU A 10 -30.77 24.67 27.73
C GLU A 10 -29.73 23.90 28.55
N ALA A 11 -28.78 23.24 27.90
CA ALA A 11 -27.72 22.50 28.59
C ALA A 11 -26.86 23.44 29.46
N LEU A 12 -26.39 22.93 30.60
CA LEU A 12 -25.55 23.67 31.52
C LEU A 12 -24.10 23.80 31.08
N SER A 13 -23.66 22.93 30.14
CA SER A 13 -22.30 22.92 29.60
C SER A 13 -22.33 22.64 28.09
N ASP A 14 -21.36 23.17 27.36
CA ASP A 14 -21.00 22.89 25.98
C ASP A 14 -22.17 22.63 24.99
N LYS A 15 -23.13 23.58 25.01
CA LYS A 15 -24.39 23.49 24.24
C LYS A 15 -24.22 23.12 22.78
N GLU A 16 -23.15 23.62 22.17
CA GLU A 16 -22.84 23.37 20.72
C GLU A 16 -22.29 21.98 20.44
N GLN A 17 -21.81 21.27 21.48
CA GLN A 17 -21.26 19.92 21.34
C GLN A 17 -22.27 18.82 21.69
N GLN A 18 -23.43 19.21 22.22
CA GLN A 18 -24.46 18.28 22.66
C GLN A 18 -25.41 17.92 21.52
N LEU A 19 -25.62 16.63 21.32
CA LEU A 19 -26.60 16.12 20.34
C LEU A 19 -27.99 16.04 20.97
N PRO A 20 -29.05 16.45 20.23
CA PRO A 20 -30.42 16.12 20.61
C PRO A 20 -30.60 14.61 20.73
N THR A 21 -31.40 14.15 21.68
CA THR A 21 -31.60 12.71 21.96
C THR A 21 -32.15 11.94 20.76
N ASN A 22 -32.95 12.57 19.91
CA ASN A 22 -33.46 11.98 18.66
C ASN A 22 -32.36 11.78 17.60
N GLU A 23 -31.38 12.69 17.53
CA GLU A 23 -30.24 12.54 16.64
C GLU A 23 -29.26 11.50 17.17
N LEU A 24 -28.99 11.46 18.46
CA LEU A 24 -28.22 10.39 19.09
C LEU A 24 -28.85 9.01 18.80
N LYS A 25 -30.18 8.89 18.94
CA LYS A 25 -30.88 7.64 18.61
C LYS A 25 -30.69 7.22 17.16
N LYS A 26 -30.78 8.16 16.21
CA LYS A 26 -30.53 7.89 14.78
C LYS A 26 -29.08 7.46 14.54
N LEU A 27 -28.13 8.14 15.17
CA LEU A 27 -26.70 7.81 15.06
C LEU A 27 -26.45 6.40 15.58
N LEU A 28 -26.97 6.05 16.76
CA LEU A 28 -26.81 4.73 17.35
C LEU A 28 -27.48 3.62 16.52
N SER A 29 -28.66 3.90 15.94
CA SER A 29 -29.37 2.93 15.10
C SER A 29 -28.67 2.67 13.77
N ASN A 30 -27.83 3.60 13.31
CA ASN A 30 -27.04 3.46 12.08
C ASN A 30 -25.63 2.90 12.33
N LEU A 31 -25.25 2.65 13.59
CA LEU A 31 -23.98 2.02 13.91
C LEU A 31 -23.98 0.56 13.47
N ILE A 32 -23.10 0.24 12.53
CA ILE A 32 -22.81 -1.14 12.16
C ILE A 32 -21.73 -1.65 13.10
N LEU A 33 -22.13 -2.46 14.09
CA LEU A 33 -21.17 -3.16 14.94
C LEU A 33 -20.52 -4.27 14.10
N ARG A 34 -19.21 -4.19 13.96
CA ARG A 34 -18.44 -5.24 13.30
C ARG A 34 -17.79 -6.08 14.39
N GLU A 35 -18.07 -7.37 14.35
CA GLU A 35 -17.46 -8.34 15.26
C GLU A 35 -16.08 -8.75 14.72
N ASN A 36 -15.13 -8.93 15.65
CA ASN A 36 -13.80 -9.45 15.29
C ASN A 36 -13.82 -10.96 15.03
N ASN A 37 -14.86 -11.65 15.46
CA ASN A 37 -15.00 -13.10 15.31
C ASN A 37 -15.99 -13.42 14.18
N ILE A 38 -15.59 -14.33 13.31
CA ILE A 38 -16.45 -14.86 12.25
C ILE A 38 -17.25 -15.98 12.89
N SER A 39 -18.56 -15.75 13.10
CA SER A 39 -19.49 -16.72 13.68
C SER A 39 -20.10 -17.67 12.65
N ASP A 40 -19.89 -17.42 11.37
CA ASP A 40 -20.38 -18.21 10.25
C ASP A 40 -19.25 -19.05 9.66
N ASP A 41 -19.34 -20.36 9.76
CA ASP A 41 -18.33 -21.30 9.29
C ASP A 41 -18.12 -21.20 7.76
N ASP A 42 -19.16 -20.96 6.97
CA ASP A 42 -19.06 -20.82 5.53
C ASP A 42 -18.29 -19.55 5.13
N VAL A 43 -18.51 -18.44 5.84
CA VAL A 43 -17.76 -17.19 5.66
C VAL A 43 -16.32 -17.38 6.08
N ALA A 44 -16.06 -18.09 7.18
CA ALA A 44 -14.69 -18.38 7.64
C ALA A 44 -13.91 -19.20 6.62
N VAL A 45 -14.52 -20.25 6.04
CA VAL A 45 -13.93 -21.08 5.00
C VAL A 45 -13.65 -20.27 3.73
N SER A 46 -14.60 -19.47 3.29
CA SER A 46 -14.44 -18.60 2.11
C SER A 46 -13.30 -17.61 2.29
N LEU A 47 -13.23 -16.92 3.43
CA LEU A 47 -12.14 -15.97 3.74
C LEU A 47 -10.78 -16.66 3.83
N LYS A 48 -10.72 -17.88 4.36
CA LYS A 48 -9.49 -18.67 4.40
C LYS A 48 -9.00 -19.00 2.98
N GLY A 49 -9.92 -19.37 2.07
CA GLY A 49 -9.60 -19.60 0.66
C GLY A 49 -9.00 -18.36 0.00
N LEU A 50 -9.66 -17.21 0.12
CA LEU A 50 -9.19 -15.94 -0.47
C LEU A 50 -7.83 -15.50 0.11
N ARG A 51 -7.60 -15.69 1.41
CA ARG A 51 -6.29 -15.42 2.02
C ARG A 51 -5.19 -16.32 1.46
N SER A 52 -5.48 -17.60 1.27
CA SER A 52 -4.53 -18.54 0.66
C SER A 52 -4.19 -18.16 -0.79
N GLU A 53 -5.14 -17.60 -1.55
CA GLU A 53 -4.87 -17.07 -2.88
C GLU A 53 -3.95 -15.85 -2.83
N ILE A 54 -4.17 -14.93 -1.87
CA ILE A 54 -3.27 -13.78 -1.64
C ILE A 54 -1.87 -14.26 -1.27
N ASP A 55 -1.74 -15.21 -0.34
CA ASP A 55 -0.46 -15.76 0.09
C ASP A 55 0.33 -16.33 -1.11
N SER A 56 -0.36 -17.02 -2.02
CA SER A 56 0.26 -17.54 -3.25
C SER A 56 0.74 -16.42 -4.18
N LEU A 57 -0.10 -15.39 -4.38
CA LEU A 57 0.27 -14.23 -5.21
C LEU A 57 1.44 -13.43 -4.62
N ASP A 58 1.51 -13.34 -3.29
CA ASP A 58 2.63 -12.67 -2.61
C ASP A 58 3.94 -13.43 -2.82
N LEU A 59 3.92 -14.78 -2.80
CA LEU A 59 5.09 -15.58 -3.14
C LEU A 59 5.52 -15.38 -4.60
N ASP A 60 4.58 -15.39 -5.53
CA ASP A 60 4.85 -15.12 -6.95
C ASP A 60 5.46 -13.73 -7.15
N LEU A 61 4.95 -12.72 -6.44
CA LEU A 61 5.48 -11.35 -6.46
C LEU A 61 6.93 -11.31 -5.99
N ILE A 62 7.25 -11.98 -4.88
CA ILE A 62 8.63 -12.07 -4.37
C ILE A 62 9.55 -12.76 -5.39
N GLU A 63 9.11 -13.84 -6.02
CA GLU A 63 9.89 -14.50 -7.08
C GLU A 63 10.17 -13.58 -8.27
N ILE A 64 9.17 -12.81 -8.70
CA ILE A 64 9.33 -11.82 -9.79
C ILE A 64 10.35 -10.74 -9.39
N LEU A 65 10.30 -10.26 -8.14
CA LEU A 65 11.27 -9.30 -7.63
C LEU A 65 12.69 -9.87 -7.58
N ILE A 66 12.88 -11.12 -7.16
CA ILE A 66 14.18 -11.81 -7.18
C ILE A 66 14.72 -11.89 -8.61
N LYS A 67 13.90 -12.35 -9.56
CA LYS A 67 14.27 -12.40 -11.00
C LYS A 67 14.68 -11.02 -11.51
N ARG A 68 13.92 -9.98 -11.16
CA ARG A 68 14.22 -8.59 -11.52
C ARG A 68 15.55 -8.11 -10.95
N MET A 69 15.84 -8.42 -9.70
CA MET A 69 17.11 -8.03 -9.04
C MET A 69 18.31 -8.79 -9.64
N THR A 70 18.14 -10.03 -10.05
CA THR A 70 19.14 -10.77 -10.81
C THR A 70 19.50 -10.07 -12.13
N ILE A 71 18.51 -9.50 -12.82
CA ILE A 71 18.76 -8.70 -14.03
C ILE A 71 19.46 -7.40 -13.69
N ALA A 72 19.08 -6.73 -12.58
CA ALA A 72 19.75 -5.52 -12.11
C ALA A 72 21.24 -5.75 -11.78
N GLN A 73 21.58 -6.92 -11.22
CA GLN A 73 23.00 -7.34 -11.04
C GLN A 73 23.75 -7.43 -12.36
N LYS A 74 23.16 -8.11 -13.36
CA LYS A 74 23.77 -8.22 -14.70
C LYS A 74 23.97 -6.85 -15.35
N ILE A 75 23.02 -5.93 -15.19
CA ILE A 75 23.15 -4.54 -15.66
C ILE A 75 24.29 -3.84 -14.92
N GLY A 76 24.40 -3.99 -13.60
CA GLY A 76 25.48 -3.44 -12.80
C GLY A 76 26.88 -3.88 -13.28
N LEU A 77 27.06 -5.17 -13.53
CA LEU A 77 28.29 -5.70 -14.10
C LEU A 77 28.61 -5.07 -15.46
N LYS A 78 27.65 -5.05 -16.37
CA LYS A 78 27.82 -4.43 -17.68
C LYS A 78 28.19 -2.96 -17.62
N LYS A 79 27.58 -2.21 -16.71
CA LYS A 79 27.90 -0.79 -16.48
C LYS A 79 29.31 -0.62 -15.92
N LYS A 80 29.71 -1.45 -14.97
CA LYS A 80 31.06 -1.46 -14.40
C LYS A 80 32.11 -1.70 -15.48
N ASP A 81 31.93 -2.76 -16.28
CA ASP A 81 32.86 -3.14 -17.35
C ASP A 81 33.05 -2.05 -18.41
N ASN A 82 32.04 -1.18 -18.59
CA ASN A 82 32.03 -0.14 -19.63
C ASN A 82 32.13 1.29 -19.08
N GLY A 83 32.38 1.47 -17.78
CA GLY A 83 32.51 2.80 -17.17
C GLY A 83 31.22 3.64 -17.19
N ILE A 84 30.04 2.99 -17.20
CA ILE A 84 28.74 3.66 -17.32
C ILE A 84 28.20 3.96 -15.92
N THR A 85 27.68 5.18 -15.73
CA THR A 85 27.04 5.57 -14.46
C THR A 85 25.80 4.73 -14.11
N ILE A 86 25.60 4.47 -12.82
CA ILE A 86 24.41 3.73 -12.32
C ILE A 86 23.15 4.52 -12.59
N LEU A 87 23.16 5.82 -12.25
CA LEU A 87 21.98 6.68 -12.36
C LEU A 87 21.74 7.09 -13.81
N GLN A 88 20.53 6.86 -14.28
CA GLN A 88 20.02 7.26 -15.61
C GLN A 88 18.66 7.93 -15.42
N PRO A 89 18.59 9.23 -15.11
CA PRO A 89 17.36 9.94 -14.74
C PRO A 89 16.26 9.83 -15.81
N GLU A 90 16.60 10.03 -17.07
CA GLU A 90 15.63 9.95 -18.19
C GLU A 90 14.97 8.58 -18.29
N ARG A 91 15.76 7.51 -18.09
CA ARG A 91 15.25 6.13 -18.06
C ARG A 91 14.29 5.90 -16.91
N TRP A 92 14.60 6.47 -15.75
CA TRP A 92 13.74 6.38 -14.57
C TRP A 92 12.41 7.10 -14.77
N GLU A 93 12.43 8.32 -15.26
CA GLU A 93 11.23 9.11 -15.55
C GLU A 93 10.30 8.39 -16.54
N TYR A 94 10.87 7.84 -17.61
CA TYR A 94 10.11 7.04 -18.57
C TYR A 94 9.44 5.83 -17.91
N ILE A 95 10.19 5.04 -17.11
CA ILE A 95 9.66 3.86 -16.41
C ILE A 95 8.54 4.26 -15.46
N LEU A 96 8.74 5.30 -14.66
CA LEU A 96 7.77 5.76 -13.68
C LEU A 96 6.45 6.16 -14.38
N LYS A 97 6.53 6.99 -15.41
CA LYS A 97 5.36 7.45 -16.16
C LYS A 97 4.58 6.29 -16.80
N ASP A 98 5.28 5.38 -17.49
CA ASP A 98 4.66 4.26 -18.19
C ASP A 98 4.01 3.27 -17.21
N ARG A 99 4.71 2.88 -16.14
CA ARG A 99 4.21 1.88 -15.19
C ARG A 99 3.08 2.42 -14.31
N VAL A 100 3.13 3.69 -13.91
CA VAL A 100 2.03 4.34 -13.18
C VAL A 100 0.77 4.37 -14.06
N LEU A 101 0.90 4.74 -15.34
CA LEU A 101 -0.24 4.77 -16.26
C LEU A 101 -0.87 3.37 -16.41
N ASN A 102 -0.05 2.33 -16.56
CA ASN A 102 -0.53 0.95 -16.73
C ASN A 102 -1.16 0.41 -15.45
N GLY A 103 -0.56 0.64 -14.29
CA GLY A 103 -1.10 0.18 -13.00
C GLY A 103 -2.43 0.86 -12.64
N LYS A 104 -2.59 2.13 -12.97
CA LYS A 104 -3.87 2.86 -12.80
C LYS A 104 -5.00 2.25 -13.62
N LYS A 105 -4.74 1.76 -14.84
CA LYS A 105 -5.74 1.05 -15.64
C LYS A 105 -6.19 -0.25 -14.96
N GLY A 106 -5.33 -0.86 -14.15
CA GLY A 106 -5.64 -2.03 -13.31
C GLY A 106 -6.30 -1.71 -11.97
N GLY A 107 -6.61 -0.42 -11.68
CA GLY A 107 -7.30 -0.02 -10.45
C GLY A 107 -6.37 0.30 -9.26
N LEU A 108 -5.05 0.31 -9.45
CA LEU A 108 -4.11 0.66 -8.37
C LEU A 108 -4.03 2.19 -8.19
N SER A 109 -3.86 2.65 -6.93
CA SER A 109 -3.72 4.07 -6.65
C SER A 109 -2.37 4.62 -7.13
N ASN A 110 -2.36 5.89 -7.50
CA ASN A 110 -1.17 6.58 -7.97
C ASN A 110 -0.05 6.60 -6.91
N GLU A 111 -0.43 6.88 -5.67
CA GLU A 111 0.47 6.96 -4.52
C GLU A 111 1.15 5.62 -4.26
N PHE A 112 0.38 4.53 -4.25
CA PHE A 112 0.89 3.18 -4.08
C PHE A 112 1.89 2.82 -5.19
N LEU A 113 1.55 3.07 -6.46
CA LEU A 113 2.40 2.76 -7.60
C LEU A 113 3.73 3.52 -7.53
N ILE A 114 3.71 4.80 -7.17
CA ILE A 114 4.92 5.62 -7.04
C ILE A 114 5.81 5.08 -5.93
N LEU A 115 5.25 4.78 -4.75
CA LEU A 115 6.00 4.25 -3.61
C LEU A 115 6.63 2.90 -3.95
N LEU A 116 5.87 1.98 -4.52
CA LEU A 116 6.33 0.65 -4.91
C LEU A 116 7.47 0.75 -5.94
N LEU A 117 7.28 1.51 -7.01
CA LEU A 117 8.28 1.65 -8.06
C LEU A 117 9.57 2.31 -7.56
N ARG A 118 9.47 3.30 -6.65
CA ARG A 118 10.63 3.92 -6.01
C ARG A 118 11.39 2.92 -5.15
N ALA A 119 10.70 2.13 -4.33
CA ALA A 119 11.34 1.10 -3.49
C ALA A 119 12.09 0.07 -4.35
N ILE A 120 11.46 -0.43 -5.40
CA ILE A 120 12.05 -1.38 -6.33
C ILE A 120 13.25 -0.77 -7.08
N HIS A 121 13.16 0.51 -7.46
CA HIS A 121 14.26 1.21 -8.12
C HIS A 121 15.44 1.42 -7.19
N GLN A 122 15.19 1.85 -5.95
CA GLN A 122 16.23 2.04 -4.94
C GLN A 122 16.99 0.74 -4.68
N GLU A 123 16.30 -0.38 -4.54
CA GLU A 123 16.94 -1.68 -4.37
C GLU A 123 17.83 -2.04 -5.56
N SER A 124 17.39 -1.74 -6.79
CA SER A 124 18.21 -1.94 -7.99
C SER A 124 19.47 -1.06 -8.01
N ILE A 125 19.39 0.17 -7.48
CA ILE A 125 20.54 1.07 -7.33
C ILE A 125 21.49 0.50 -6.29
N ASN A 126 21.00 0.07 -5.13
CA ASN A 126 21.79 -0.51 -4.05
C ASN A 126 22.62 -1.69 -4.57
N ILE A 127 21.99 -2.64 -5.25
CA ILE A 127 22.64 -3.81 -5.83
C ILE A 127 23.73 -3.40 -6.83
N GLN A 128 23.47 -2.44 -7.72
CA GLN A 128 24.44 -1.97 -8.70
C GLN A 128 25.60 -1.23 -8.03
N THR A 129 25.33 -0.47 -6.98
CA THR A 129 26.35 0.23 -6.17
C THR A 129 27.29 -0.76 -5.49
N ASP A 130 26.74 -1.82 -4.89
CA ASP A 130 27.53 -2.88 -4.27
C ASP A 130 28.46 -3.56 -5.28
N ILE A 131 27.99 -3.77 -6.50
CA ILE A 131 28.81 -4.34 -7.58
C ILE A 131 29.93 -3.38 -7.99
N MET A 132 29.65 -2.10 -8.10
CA MET A 132 30.67 -1.09 -8.42
C MET A 132 31.78 -1.05 -7.36
N ASN A 133 31.43 -1.20 -6.09
CA ASN A 133 32.35 -1.03 -4.95
C ASN A 133 33.12 -2.31 -4.56
N ARG A 134 32.75 -3.49 -5.05
CA ARG A 134 33.36 -4.79 -4.65
C ARG A 134 34.84 -4.98 -5.02
N ASN A 135 35.49 -4.03 -5.68
CA ASN A 135 36.91 -4.11 -6.05
C ASN A 135 37.69 -2.84 -5.65
N LEU A 136 37.14 -2.09 -4.69
CA LEU A 136 37.85 -1.05 -3.96
C LEU A 136 38.27 -1.57 -2.57
#